data_03233a6a1c19d8862a83d5069e021c92
#
_entry.id   03233a6a1c19d8862a83d5069e021c92
#
_cell.length_a   1.000
_cell.length_b   1.000
_cell.length_c   1.000
_cell.angle_alpha   90.00
_cell.angle_beta   90.00
_cell.angle_gamma   90.00
#
_symmetry.space_group_name_H-M   'P 1'
#
loop_
_entity.id
_entity.type
_entity.pdbx_description
1 polymer ?
#
loop_
_entity_poly.entity_id
_entity_poly.type
_entity_poly.pdbx_seq_one_letter_code
_entity_poly.pdbx_strand_id
1 'polypeptide(L)'
;MELQQEILSEITTNMKYAKYLPLEFRRESWKEIVERNKEMHKKKFAHIQWMDKKIDEVYDNFVLTKKVLPSMRSMQFAGKPIDLSPNRIYNCAYMAIDSTIAFSEAMFLLLGGTGVGYSVQR
;
A
#
# COMPACT_ATOMS: atom_id res chain seq x y z
N MET A 1 10.65 -17.03 -16.81
CA MET A 1 9.85 -15.83 -17.17
C MET A 1 10.50 -15.26 -18.40
N GLU A 2 9.74 -14.87 -19.40
CA GLU A 2 10.34 -14.34 -20.63
C GLU A 2 10.90 -12.94 -20.37
N LEU A 3 12.04 -12.62 -20.99
CA LEU A 3 12.75 -11.34 -20.85
C LEU A 3 11.82 -10.12 -20.97
N GLN A 4 10.85 -10.19 -21.87
CA GLN A 4 9.86 -9.13 -22.06
C GLN A 4 8.99 -8.89 -20.80
N GLN A 5 8.60 -9.94 -20.07
CA GLN A 5 7.82 -9.82 -18.83
C GLN A 5 8.67 -9.22 -17.71
N GLU A 6 9.94 -9.54 -17.64
CA GLU A 6 10.86 -8.92 -16.67
C GLU A 6 11.03 -7.43 -16.92
N ILE A 7 11.30 -7.04 -18.15
CA ILE A 7 11.44 -5.63 -18.54
C ILE A 7 10.15 -4.86 -18.23
N LEU A 8 8.98 -5.39 -18.60
CA LEU A 8 7.68 -4.76 -18.31
C LEU A 8 7.45 -4.63 -16.81
N SER A 9 7.80 -5.65 -16.04
CA SER A 9 7.69 -5.65 -14.57
C SER A 9 8.57 -4.55 -13.94
N GLU A 10 9.81 -4.40 -14.41
CA GLU A 10 10.74 -3.37 -13.92
C GLU A 10 10.26 -1.96 -14.27
N ILE A 11 9.83 -1.73 -15.52
CA ILE A 11 9.27 -0.45 -15.95
C ILE A 11 8.06 -0.09 -15.11
N THR A 12 7.12 -1.03 -14.92
CA THR A 12 5.90 -0.81 -14.12
C THR A 12 6.24 -0.49 -12.67
N THR A 13 7.17 -1.23 -12.08
CA THR A 13 7.64 -1.02 -10.71
C THR A 13 8.23 0.38 -10.55
N ASN A 14 9.11 0.79 -11.46
CA ASN A 14 9.76 2.09 -11.41
C ASN A 14 8.75 3.25 -11.59
N MET A 15 7.84 3.12 -12.55
CA MET A 15 6.88 4.20 -12.85
C MET A 15 5.77 4.36 -11.80
N LYS A 16 5.31 3.26 -11.19
CA LYS A 16 4.09 3.27 -10.36
C LYS A 16 4.37 3.23 -8.85
N TYR A 17 5.46 2.62 -8.41
CA TYR A 17 5.69 2.31 -7.00
C TYR A 17 6.96 2.92 -6.41
N ALA A 18 8.00 3.08 -7.22
CA ALA A 18 9.30 3.57 -6.78
C ALA A 18 9.26 5.05 -6.41
N LYS A 19 9.62 5.38 -5.17
CA LYS A 19 9.81 6.77 -4.72
C LYS A 19 11.15 7.29 -5.21
N TYR A 20 11.23 8.60 -5.43
CA TYR A 20 12.48 9.26 -5.73
C TYR A 20 13.31 9.45 -4.46
N LEU A 21 14.58 9.09 -4.53
CA LEU A 21 15.58 9.25 -3.47
C LEU A 21 16.46 10.46 -3.79
N PRO A 22 16.21 11.64 -3.18
CA PRO A 22 16.90 12.88 -3.57
C PRO A 22 18.41 12.85 -3.35
N LEU A 23 18.87 12.14 -2.31
CA LEU A 23 20.29 12.06 -1.98
C LEU A 23 21.07 11.17 -2.95
N GLU A 24 20.41 10.22 -3.59
CA GLU A 24 21.01 9.26 -4.51
C GLU A 24 20.70 9.58 -5.98
N PHE A 25 19.90 10.61 -6.24
CA PHE A 25 19.45 11.03 -7.58
C PHE A 25 18.82 9.91 -8.42
N ARG A 26 18.17 8.94 -7.76
CA ARG A 26 17.52 7.80 -8.42
C ARG A 26 16.16 7.48 -7.78
N ARG A 27 15.44 6.57 -8.38
CA ARG A 27 14.26 5.95 -7.76
C ARG A 27 14.62 4.68 -7.00
N GLU A 28 13.73 4.29 -6.08
CA GLU A 28 13.82 3.03 -5.34
C GLU A 28 13.88 1.82 -6.30
N SER A 29 14.69 0.83 -5.95
CA SER A 29 14.66 -0.51 -6.54
C SER A 29 13.48 -1.33 -5.98
N TRP A 30 13.16 -2.45 -6.62
CA TRP A 30 12.14 -3.38 -6.10
C TRP A 30 12.40 -3.80 -4.66
N LYS A 31 13.65 -4.13 -4.35
CA LYS A 31 14.05 -4.52 -2.99
C LYS A 31 13.77 -3.42 -1.96
N GLU A 32 14.07 -2.18 -2.27
CA GLU A 32 13.82 -1.03 -1.38
C GLU A 32 12.32 -0.76 -1.19
N ILE A 33 11.51 -0.93 -2.25
CA ILE A 33 10.05 -0.83 -2.14
C ILE A 33 9.50 -1.90 -1.21
N VAL A 34 9.95 -3.14 -1.36
CA VAL A 34 9.57 -4.28 -0.53
C VAL A 34 9.96 -4.05 0.92
N GLU A 35 11.20 -3.60 1.16
CA GLU A 35 11.68 -3.30 2.52
C GLU A 35 10.88 -2.18 3.17
N ARG A 36 10.63 -1.08 2.48
CA ARG A 36 9.79 0.02 2.98
C ARG A 36 8.38 -0.45 3.35
N ASN A 37 7.80 -1.36 2.57
CA ASN A 37 6.47 -1.92 2.84
C ASN A 37 6.52 -2.87 4.04
N LYS A 38 7.55 -3.72 4.13
CA LYS A 38 7.80 -4.62 5.24
C LYS A 38 7.95 -3.87 6.57
N GLU A 39 8.79 -2.82 6.59
CA GLU A 39 9.01 -1.97 7.75
C GLU A 39 7.72 -1.29 8.25
N MET A 40 6.87 -0.84 7.35
CA MET A 40 5.56 -0.28 7.72
C MET A 40 4.73 -1.28 8.53
N HIS A 41 4.68 -2.54 8.11
CA HIS A 41 3.94 -3.60 8.82
C HIS A 41 4.62 -3.95 10.14
N LYS A 42 5.94 -4.10 10.17
CA LYS A 42 6.70 -4.36 11.41
C LYS A 42 6.46 -3.26 12.45
N LYS A 43 6.53 -1.99 12.04
CA LYS A 43 6.23 -0.84 12.90
C LYS A 43 4.80 -0.89 13.46
N LYS A 44 3.82 -1.20 12.61
CA LYS A 44 2.40 -1.28 13.03
C LYS A 44 2.14 -2.39 14.02
N PHE A 45 2.79 -3.53 13.85
CA PHE A 45 2.58 -4.74 14.67
C PHE A 45 3.70 -5.02 15.68
N ALA A 46 4.55 -4.04 15.97
CA ALA A 46 5.67 -4.18 16.91
C ALA A 46 5.27 -4.65 18.33
N HIS A 47 4.01 -4.44 18.72
CA HIS A 47 3.47 -4.93 19.99
C HIS A 47 3.17 -6.43 20.01
N ILE A 48 3.25 -7.13 18.87
CA ILE A 48 3.00 -8.56 18.74
C ILE A 48 4.32 -9.27 18.42
N GLN A 49 4.97 -9.82 19.44
CA GLN A 49 6.33 -10.36 19.34
C GLN A 49 6.56 -11.42 18.24
N TRP A 50 5.59 -12.33 18.02
CA TRP A 50 5.74 -13.38 17.01
C TRP A 50 5.51 -12.87 15.57
N MET A 51 4.83 -11.74 15.42
CA MET A 51 4.46 -11.19 14.11
C MET A 51 5.68 -10.73 13.32
N ASP A 52 6.70 -10.23 13.99
CA ASP A 52 7.93 -9.71 13.35
C ASP A 52 8.59 -10.79 12.49
N LYS A 53 8.82 -11.98 13.06
CA LYS A 53 9.39 -13.11 12.33
C LYS A 53 8.51 -13.60 11.19
N LYS A 54 7.18 -13.55 11.38
CA LYS A 54 6.23 -13.98 10.35
C LYS A 54 6.19 -13.01 9.19
N ILE A 55 6.31 -11.72 9.45
CA ILE A 55 6.41 -10.69 8.42
C ILE A 55 7.70 -10.90 7.61
N ASP A 56 8.85 -11.10 8.27
CA ASP A 56 10.11 -11.39 7.58
C ASP A 56 9.98 -12.62 6.67
N GLU A 57 9.47 -13.72 7.18
CA GLU A 57 9.27 -14.95 6.42
C GLU A 57 8.43 -14.72 5.15
N VAL A 58 7.31 -14.02 5.28
CA VAL A 58 6.40 -13.75 4.15
C VAL A 58 7.05 -12.82 3.13
N TYR A 59 7.68 -11.75 3.60
CA TYR A 59 8.26 -10.75 2.70
C TYR A 59 9.49 -11.29 1.96
N ASP A 60 10.38 -12.00 2.63
CA ASP A 60 11.61 -12.49 2.03
C ASP A 60 11.37 -13.68 1.08
N ASN A 61 10.43 -14.58 1.41
CA ASN A 61 10.19 -15.77 0.60
C ASN A 61 9.14 -15.59 -0.49
N PHE A 62 8.21 -14.65 -0.35
CA PHE A 62 7.06 -14.54 -1.27
C PHE A 62 6.94 -13.17 -1.93
N VAL A 63 7.08 -12.09 -1.17
CA VAL A 63 6.92 -10.74 -1.73
C VAL A 63 8.15 -10.34 -2.55
N LEU A 64 9.35 -10.52 -2.01
CA LEU A 64 10.60 -10.18 -2.71
C LEU A 64 10.74 -10.96 -4.03
N THR A 65 10.30 -12.21 -4.02
CA THR A 65 10.30 -13.09 -5.19
C THR A 65 9.12 -12.88 -6.15
N LYS A 66 8.25 -11.92 -5.86
CA LYS A 66 7.04 -11.59 -6.65
C LYS A 66 6.02 -12.73 -6.77
N LYS A 67 6.07 -13.74 -5.89
CA LYS A 67 5.05 -14.81 -5.82
C LYS A 67 3.73 -14.32 -5.26
N VAL A 68 3.80 -13.37 -4.32
CA VAL A 68 2.65 -12.66 -3.75
C VAL A 68 2.96 -11.17 -3.75
N LEU A 69 1.99 -10.36 -4.12
CA LEU A 69 2.15 -8.90 -4.12
C LEU A 69 1.24 -8.28 -3.04
N PRO A 70 1.75 -7.34 -2.24
CA PRO A 70 0.93 -6.50 -1.39
C PRO A 70 -0.03 -5.65 -2.20
N SER A 71 -1.02 -5.02 -1.53
CA SER A 71 -1.92 -4.12 -2.24
C SER A 71 -1.15 -2.97 -2.89
N MET A 72 -1.65 -2.53 -4.05
CA MET A 72 -1.05 -1.42 -4.81
C MET A 72 -0.87 -0.16 -3.96
N ARG A 73 -1.89 0.21 -3.20
CA ARG A 73 -1.86 1.40 -2.31
C ARG A 73 -0.86 1.24 -1.17
N SER A 74 -0.76 0.07 -0.58
CA SER A 74 0.24 -0.25 0.43
C SER A 74 1.67 -0.05 -0.10
N MET A 75 1.95 -0.53 -1.31
CA MET A 75 3.26 -0.38 -1.94
C MET A 75 3.57 1.07 -2.33
N GLN A 76 2.58 1.82 -2.83
CA GLN A 76 2.77 3.22 -3.21
C GLN A 76 3.00 4.15 -2.00
N PHE A 77 2.21 3.97 -0.95
CA PHE A 77 2.14 4.94 0.15
C PHE A 77 2.83 4.49 1.44
N ALA A 78 3.37 3.27 1.52
CA ALA A 78 4.10 2.81 2.70
C ALA A 78 5.16 3.84 3.17
N GLY A 79 5.31 3.96 4.49
CA GLY A 79 6.15 4.96 5.15
C GLY A 79 5.38 6.24 5.48
N LYS A 80 6.03 7.39 5.40
CA LYS A 80 5.51 8.68 5.86
C LYS A 80 4.06 9.02 5.42
N PRO A 81 3.61 8.75 4.18
CA PRO A 81 2.22 9.03 3.79
C PRO A 81 1.19 8.25 4.61
N ILE A 82 1.46 6.97 4.91
CA ILE A 82 0.58 6.13 5.75
C ILE A 82 0.69 6.51 7.21
N ASP A 83 1.87 6.89 7.69
CA ASP A 83 2.07 7.37 9.06
C ASP A 83 1.26 8.64 9.35
N LEU A 84 1.15 9.54 8.37
CA LEU A 84 0.38 10.79 8.49
C LEU A 84 -1.12 10.60 8.26
N SER A 85 -1.50 9.70 7.37
CA SER A 85 -2.89 9.53 6.94
C SER A 85 -3.14 8.05 6.56
N PRO A 86 -3.42 7.18 7.55
CA PRO A 86 -3.58 5.74 7.33
C PRO A 86 -4.70 5.37 6.35
N ASN A 87 -5.71 6.24 6.20
CA ASN A 87 -6.81 6.04 5.27
C ASN A 87 -6.38 5.99 3.79
N ARG A 88 -5.19 6.48 3.46
CA ARG A 88 -4.62 6.40 2.10
C ARG A 88 -4.37 4.98 1.60
N ILE A 89 -4.39 3.99 2.51
CA ILE A 89 -4.25 2.58 2.13
C ILE A 89 -5.52 2.03 1.46
N TYR A 90 -6.67 2.63 1.74
CA TYR A 90 -7.94 2.21 1.16
C TYR A 90 -8.09 2.71 -0.27
N ASN A 91 -8.49 1.81 -1.17
CA ASN A 91 -8.77 2.13 -2.56
C ASN A 91 -10.26 2.37 -2.78
N CYS A 92 -11.09 1.48 -2.26
CA CYS A 92 -12.54 1.52 -2.41
C CYS A 92 -13.21 1.25 -1.06
N ALA A 93 -14.38 1.87 -0.85
CA ALA A 93 -15.26 1.62 0.27
C ALA A 93 -16.72 1.63 -0.20
N TYR A 94 -17.59 0.98 0.54
CA TYR A 94 -19.04 1.03 0.34
C TYR A 94 -19.70 1.38 1.66
N MET A 95 -20.74 2.21 1.61
CA MET A 95 -21.49 2.59 2.78
C MET A 95 -22.97 2.79 2.47
N ALA A 96 -23.84 2.57 3.47
CA ALA A 96 -25.24 2.96 3.39
C ALA A 96 -25.39 4.42 3.82
N ILE A 97 -26.25 5.17 3.11
CA ILE A 97 -26.67 6.52 3.53
C ILE A 97 -27.96 6.36 4.32
N ASP A 98 -27.83 6.10 5.60
CA ASP A 98 -28.95 5.90 6.53
C ASP A 98 -29.08 7.02 7.58
N SER A 99 -28.14 7.96 7.53
CA SER A 99 -28.13 9.12 8.41
C SER A 99 -27.47 10.33 7.74
N THR A 100 -27.66 11.52 8.27
CA THR A 100 -27.02 12.74 7.76
C THR A 100 -25.51 12.73 7.97
N ILE A 101 -25.01 12.01 8.98
CA ILE A 101 -23.56 11.87 9.26
C ILE A 101 -22.87 11.09 8.14
N ALA A 102 -23.56 10.14 7.49
CA ALA A 102 -23.00 9.34 6.42
C ALA A 102 -22.43 10.19 5.26
N PHE A 103 -22.98 11.38 4.99
CA PHE A 103 -22.43 12.31 4.00
C PHE A 103 -21.06 12.84 4.41
N SER A 104 -20.86 13.16 5.70
CA SER A 104 -19.58 13.63 6.23
C SER A 104 -18.53 12.52 6.20
N GLU A 105 -18.92 11.29 6.52
CA GLU A 105 -18.05 10.10 6.45
C GLU A 105 -17.64 9.81 5.01
N ALA A 106 -18.57 9.86 4.06
CA ALA A 106 -18.28 9.70 2.64
C ALA A 106 -17.30 10.77 2.16
N MET A 107 -17.51 12.03 2.54
CA MET A 107 -16.62 13.14 2.19
C MET A 107 -15.22 12.93 2.76
N PHE A 108 -15.09 12.49 4.01
CA PHE A 108 -13.80 12.19 4.63
C PHE A 108 -13.03 11.12 3.85
N LEU A 109 -13.70 10.05 3.44
CA LEU A 109 -13.09 8.98 2.65
C LEU A 109 -12.67 9.47 1.26
N LEU A 110 -13.53 10.25 0.58
CA LEU A 110 -13.24 10.84 -0.73
C LEU A 110 -12.04 11.78 -0.68
N LEU A 111 -11.95 12.64 0.33
CA LEU A 111 -10.79 13.52 0.54
C LEU A 111 -9.50 12.74 0.82
N GLY A 112 -9.60 11.55 1.42
CA GLY A 112 -8.49 10.61 1.59
C GLY A 112 -8.06 9.89 0.30
N GLY A 113 -8.80 10.05 -0.78
CA GLY A 113 -8.54 9.40 -2.07
C GLY A 113 -9.18 8.02 -2.22
N THR A 114 -10.14 7.67 -1.37
CA THR A 114 -10.92 6.44 -1.46
C THR A 114 -12.11 6.64 -2.40
N GLY A 115 -12.32 5.72 -3.35
CA GLY A 115 -13.55 5.67 -4.14
C GLY A 115 -14.70 5.13 -3.29
N VAL A 116 -15.76 5.92 -3.11
CA VAL A 116 -16.89 5.55 -2.25
C VAL A 116 -18.12 5.22 -3.09
N GLY A 117 -18.55 3.95 -3.01
CA GLY A 117 -19.87 3.53 -3.45
C GLY A 117 -20.89 3.69 -2.30
N TYR A 118 -22.11 4.07 -2.61
CA TYR A 118 -23.13 4.23 -1.57
C TYR A 118 -24.50 3.74 -2.05
N SER A 119 -25.36 3.39 -1.09
CA SER A 119 -26.77 3.07 -1.33
C SER A 119 -27.64 3.92 -0.41
N VAL A 120 -28.75 4.42 -0.95
CA VAL A 120 -29.81 5.10 -0.20
C VAL A 120 -30.96 4.17 0.19
N GLN A 121 -30.85 2.91 -0.20
CA GLN A 121 -31.81 1.84 0.13
C GLN A 121 -31.13 0.80 1.02
N ARG A 122 -31.88 0.31 1.98
CA ARG A 122 -31.50 -0.86 2.79
C ARG A 122 -32.01 -2.14 2.14
#